data_e6e3dbc71e9cb7e9d8170097088a50e4
#
_entry.id   e6e3dbc71e9cb7e9d8170097088a50e4
#
_cell.length_a   1.000
_cell.length_b   1.000
_cell.length_c   1.000
_cell.angle_alpha   90.00
_cell.angle_beta   90.00
_cell.angle_gamma   90.00
#
_symmetry.space_group_name_H-M   'P 1'
#
loop_
_entity.id
_entity.type
_entity.pdbx_description
1 polymer ?
#
loop_
_entity_poly.entity_id
_entity_poly.type
_entity_poly.pdbx_seq_one_letter_code
_entity_poly.pdbx_strand_id
1 'polypeptide(L)'
;SELDGAPLPEPVMPVQSTHAVDFIIDTLRAAAPKTITLCPLGPLTNIATALQRAPDIAELIAEIVLMGGAYFEVGNITPAAEFNIYVDPEAAQLVFGSGVDLVVAPLDVTHKALTSPEWSAALRGKNHPICEVVASWTEFFERFDTEKYGSKGAPLHDPCVIAYLIAPEIFAGRRVNVEIETHSDLTRGMTVADWWGVTDRPANALFLGSIDAAKYFDLITHRLAQL
;
A
#
# COMPACT_ATOMS: atom_id res chain seq x y z
N SER A 1 13.18 20.21 8.63
CA SER A 1 12.01 19.39 8.63
C SER A 1 11.85 18.62 7.31
N GLU A 2 11.13 17.65 7.42
CA GLU A 2 11.17 16.38 6.71
C GLU A 2 10.45 16.37 5.36
N LEU A 3 9.90 17.46 4.88
CA LEU A 3 9.28 17.64 3.56
C LEU A 3 9.72 18.97 2.94
N ASP A 4 11.02 19.25 3.04
CA ASP A 4 11.60 20.44 2.47
C ASP A 4 11.49 20.46 0.95
N GLY A 5 11.14 21.62 0.41
CA GLY A 5 11.18 21.88 -1.03
C GLY A 5 9.85 22.24 -1.68
N ALA A 6 8.71 22.10 -0.98
CA ALA A 6 7.43 22.54 -1.52
C ALA A 6 6.68 23.43 -0.53
N PRO A 7 6.31 24.67 -0.89
CA PRO A 7 5.44 25.50 -0.07
C PRO A 7 4.04 24.91 -0.06
N LEU A 8 3.57 24.48 1.11
CA LEU A 8 2.21 24.01 1.31
C LEU A 8 1.36 25.12 1.92
N PRO A 9 0.07 25.23 1.52
CA PRO A 9 -0.86 26.13 2.21
C PRO A 9 -1.11 25.64 3.65
N GLU A 10 -1.46 26.56 4.54
CA GLU A 10 -1.87 26.20 5.90
C GLU A 10 -3.11 25.30 5.86
N PRO A 11 -3.17 24.24 6.69
CA PRO A 11 -4.32 23.36 6.78
C PRO A 11 -5.58 24.11 7.21
N VAL A 12 -6.67 23.94 6.47
CA VAL A 12 -7.96 24.56 6.79
C VAL A 12 -8.96 23.58 7.41
N MET A 13 -8.67 22.27 7.33
CA MET A 13 -9.52 21.22 7.85
C MET A 13 -9.04 20.79 9.24
N PRO A 14 -9.91 20.84 10.29
CA PRO A 14 -9.53 20.36 11.62
C PRO A 14 -9.49 18.83 11.68
N VAL A 15 -8.71 18.32 12.62
CA VAL A 15 -8.74 16.90 12.99
C VAL A 15 -10.13 16.56 13.54
N GLN A 16 -10.71 15.46 13.08
CA GLN A 16 -12.00 14.96 13.57
C GLN A 16 -11.87 14.37 14.98
N SER A 17 -12.94 14.48 15.79
CA SER A 17 -12.96 13.93 17.15
C SER A 17 -13.21 12.41 17.18
N THR A 18 -13.77 11.83 16.13
CA THR A 18 -14.09 10.41 16.03
C THR A 18 -12.80 9.60 15.85
N HIS A 19 -12.62 8.57 16.67
CA HIS A 19 -11.49 7.66 16.49
C HIS A 19 -11.57 6.90 15.16
N ALA A 20 -10.46 6.68 14.49
CA ALA A 20 -10.42 6.07 13.15
C ALA A 20 -11.12 4.69 13.09
N VAL A 21 -10.97 3.85 14.12
CA VAL A 21 -11.64 2.55 14.21
C VAL A 21 -13.16 2.69 14.25
N ASP A 22 -13.69 3.62 15.04
CA ASP A 22 -15.13 3.88 15.11
C ASP A 22 -15.65 4.43 13.79
N PHE A 23 -14.90 5.35 13.17
CA PHE A 23 -15.24 5.89 11.86
C PHE A 23 -15.32 4.78 10.79
N ILE A 24 -14.38 3.83 10.76
CA ILE A 24 -14.41 2.69 9.83
C ILE A 24 -15.67 1.85 10.05
N ILE A 25 -15.96 1.47 11.29
CA ILE A 25 -17.12 0.63 11.65
C ILE A 25 -18.43 1.33 11.26
N ASP A 26 -18.60 2.58 11.67
CA ASP A 26 -19.82 3.34 11.43
C ASP A 26 -20.04 3.60 9.94
N THR A 27 -18.97 3.91 9.19
CA THR A 27 -19.03 4.13 7.74
C THR A 27 -19.47 2.87 7.00
N LEU A 28 -18.87 1.71 7.35
CA LEU A 28 -19.23 0.44 6.72
C LEU A 28 -20.68 0.03 7.02
N ARG A 29 -21.14 0.24 8.26
CA ARG A 29 -22.52 -0.07 8.65
C ARG A 29 -23.56 0.88 8.04
N ALA A 30 -23.19 2.13 7.75
CA ALA A 30 -24.06 3.11 7.11
C ALA A 30 -24.16 2.93 5.60
N ALA A 31 -23.18 2.31 4.96
CA ALA A 31 -23.15 2.08 3.52
C ALA A 31 -23.90 0.81 3.11
N ALA A 32 -24.27 0.71 1.84
CA ALA A 32 -24.75 -0.55 1.29
C ALA A 32 -23.62 -1.60 1.32
N PRO A 33 -23.91 -2.88 1.62
CA PRO A 33 -22.90 -3.93 1.66
C PRO A 33 -22.10 -4.01 0.34
N LYS A 34 -20.80 -4.26 0.47
CA LYS A 34 -19.88 -4.44 -0.65
C LYS A 34 -19.74 -3.22 -1.58
N THR A 35 -19.91 -2.01 -1.05
CA THR A 35 -19.74 -0.75 -1.80
C THR A 35 -18.50 0.04 -1.39
N ILE A 36 -17.83 -0.35 -0.30
CA ILE A 36 -16.63 0.32 0.20
C ILE A 36 -15.43 -0.61 0.10
N THR A 37 -14.39 -0.14 -0.57
CA THR A 37 -13.05 -0.74 -0.57
C THR A 37 -12.19 -0.04 0.48
N LEU A 38 -11.45 -0.81 1.28
CA LEU A 38 -10.47 -0.28 2.22
C LEU A 38 -9.08 -0.31 1.58
N CYS A 39 -8.37 0.82 1.67
CA CYS A 39 -7.04 1.00 1.07
C CYS A 39 -5.99 1.33 2.15
N PRO A 40 -5.58 0.39 3.01
CA PRO A 40 -4.56 0.65 4.01
C PRO A 40 -3.18 0.82 3.36
N LEU A 41 -2.54 1.96 3.66
CA LEU A 41 -1.21 2.37 3.18
C LEU A 41 -0.18 2.39 4.31
N GLY A 42 -0.51 1.78 5.44
CA GLY A 42 0.31 1.67 6.65
C GLY A 42 -0.05 0.41 7.42
N PRO A 43 0.42 0.29 8.68
CA PRO A 43 0.14 -0.86 9.52
C PRO A 43 -1.36 -1.16 9.66
N LEU A 44 -1.71 -2.44 9.70
CA LEU A 44 -3.10 -2.91 9.65
C LEU A 44 -3.85 -2.84 10.99
N THR A 45 -3.26 -2.25 12.02
CA THR A 45 -3.79 -2.19 13.39
C THR A 45 -5.22 -1.66 13.45
N ASN A 46 -5.54 -0.56 12.76
CA ASN A 46 -6.89 0.01 12.78
C ASN A 46 -7.92 -0.91 12.11
N ILE A 47 -7.56 -1.54 11.00
CA ILE A 47 -8.45 -2.48 10.27
C ILE A 47 -8.69 -3.73 11.13
N ALA A 48 -7.63 -4.32 11.68
CA ALA A 48 -7.73 -5.47 12.57
C ALA A 48 -8.59 -5.16 13.80
N THR A 49 -8.36 -4.01 14.44
CA THR A 49 -9.14 -3.57 15.60
C THR A 49 -10.61 -3.38 15.24
N ALA A 50 -10.93 -2.82 14.08
CA ALA A 50 -12.30 -2.68 13.61
C ALA A 50 -12.97 -4.04 13.39
N LEU A 51 -12.29 -4.99 12.74
CA LEU A 51 -12.77 -6.36 12.53
C LEU A 51 -12.96 -7.13 13.85
N GLN A 52 -12.07 -6.96 14.83
CA GLN A 52 -12.20 -7.58 16.15
C GLN A 52 -13.39 -7.02 16.95
N ARG A 53 -13.57 -5.69 16.92
CA ARG A 53 -14.66 -5.02 17.66
C ARG A 53 -16.03 -5.21 17.01
N ALA A 54 -16.06 -5.38 15.70
CA ALA A 54 -17.27 -5.50 14.90
C ALA A 54 -17.08 -6.55 13.80
N PRO A 55 -17.09 -7.86 14.10
CA PRO A 55 -16.86 -8.91 13.11
C PRO A 55 -17.86 -8.91 11.94
N ASP A 56 -19.04 -8.37 12.16
CA ASP A 56 -20.08 -8.20 11.13
C ASP A 56 -19.65 -7.35 9.94
N ILE A 57 -18.70 -6.40 10.13
CA ILE A 57 -18.26 -5.55 9.04
C ILE A 57 -17.47 -6.29 7.96
N ALA A 58 -16.92 -7.46 8.24
CA ALA A 58 -16.19 -8.26 7.23
C ALA A 58 -17.07 -8.56 6.01
N GLU A 59 -18.35 -8.83 6.22
CA GLU A 59 -19.31 -9.08 5.14
C GLU A 59 -19.70 -7.80 4.38
N LEU A 60 -19.48 -6.62 4.98
CA LEU A 60 -19.82 -5.33 4.38
C LEU A 60 -18.71 -4.76 3.49
N ILE A 61 -17.46 -5.13 3.76
CA ILE A 61 -16.29 -4.66 2.99
C ILE A 61 -16.29 -5.29 1.60
N ALA A 62 -16.19 -4.48 0.54
CA ALA A 62 -16.09 -4.97 -0.84
C ALA A 62 -14.79 -5.78 -1.02
N GLU A 63 -13.68 -5.17 -0.73
CA GLU A 63 -12.34 -5.73 -0.76
C GLU A 63 -11.38 -4.87 0.08
N ILE A 64 -10.21 -5.39 0.41
CA ILE A 64 -9.10 -4.64 0.98
C ILE A 64 -7.94 -4.66 -0.03
N VAL A 65 -7.51 -3.50 -0.51
CA VAL A 65 -6.33 -3.35 -1.37
C VAL A 65 -5.25 -2.68 -0.56
N LEU A 66 -4.20 -3.40 -0.18
CA LEU A 66 -3.20 -2.93 0.76
C LEU A 66 -1.80 -2.80 0.13
N MET A 67 -1.03 -1.82 0.60
CA MET A 67 0.41 -1.81 0.40
C MET A 67 1.09 -2.46 1.61
N GLY A 68 1.87 -3.50 1.38
CA GLY A 68 2.63 -4.19 2.42
C GLY A 68 3.11 -5.57 2.01
N GLY A 69 4.08 -6.07 2.74
CA GLY A 69 4.64 -7.39 2.54
C GLY A 69 5.74 -7.46 1.49
N ALA A 70 6.44 -8.60 1.52
CA ALA A 70 7.49 -8.96 0.57
C ALA A 70 7.60 -10.48 0.52
N TYR A 71 7.86 -11.06 -0.66
CA TYR A 71 8.03 -12.50 -0.80
C TYR A 71 9.27 -12.88 -1.62
N PHE A 72 9.39 -12.46 -2.88
CA PHE A 72 10.60 -12.62 -3.68
C PHE A 72 11.61 -11.48 -3.43
N GLU A 73 11.09 -10.29 -3.09
CA GLU A 73 11.93 -9.20 -2.61
C GLU A 73 12.31 -9.43 -1.14
N VAL A 74 13.45 -8.90 -0.74
CA VAL A 74 13.86 -8.88 0.66
C VAL A 74 13.04 -7.85 1.44
N GLY A 75 12.99 -7.98 2.76
CA GLY A 75 12.37 -6.97 3.62
C GLY A 75 13.11 -5.62 3.60
N ASN A 76 12.41 -4.56 3.94
CA ASN A 76 12.96 -3.20 4.02
C ASN A 76 13.19 -2.71 5.45
N ILE A 77 12.53 -3.32 6.45
CA ILE A 77 12.72 -3.00 7.88
C ILE A 77 13.56 -4.08 8.59
N THR A 78 13.35 -5.34 8.27
CA THR A 78 14.21 -6.46 8.60
C THR A 78 14.58 -7.21 7.33
N PRO A 79 15.58 -8.13 7.34
CA PRO A 79 15.87 -8.92 6.15
C PRO A 79 14.69 -9.75 5.62
N ALA A 80 13.70 -10.04 6.47
CA ALA A 80 12.57 -10.90 6.14
C ALA A 80 11.23 -10.15 6.00
N ALA A 81 11.11 -8.94 6.52
CA ALA A 81 9.81 -8.27 6.65
C ALA A 81 9.77 -6.86 6.05
N GLU A 82 8.62 -6.55 5.45
CA GLU A 82 8.25 -5.21 5.04
C GLU A 82 7.65 -4.44 6.22
N PHE A 83 7.87 -3.12 6.25
CA PHE A 83 7.57 -2.22 7.38
C PHE A 83 6.10 -2.27 7.84
N ASN A 84 5.14 -2.15 6.94
CA ASN A 84 3.72 -2.09 7.29
C ASN A 84 3.23 -3.37 7.97
N ILE A 85 3.78 -4.51 7.57
CA ILE A 85 3.48 -5.81 8.19
C ILE A 85 4.27 -5.99 9.49
N TYR A 86 5.54 -5.58 9.52
CA TYR A 86 6.41 -5.76 10.67
C TYR A 86 5.98 -4.95 11.90
N VAL A 87 5.39 -3.78 11.71
CA VAL A 87 4.96 -2.91 12.82
C VAL A 87 3.88 -3.57 13.68
N ASP A 88 2.96 -4.33 13.06
CA ASP A 88 1.90 -5.06 13.77
C ASP A 88 1.55 -6.37 13.01
N PRO A 89 2.41 -7.41 13.14
CA PRO A 89 2.20 -8.66 12.42
C PRO A 89 0.94 -9.41 12.85
N GLU A 90 0.53 -9.28 14.11
CA GLU A 90 -0.69 -9.89 14.64
C GLU A 90 -1.94 -9.25 14.00
N ALA A 91 -1.95 -7.94 13.83
CA ALA A 91 -3.00 -7.26 13.09
C ALA A 91 -3.04 -7.71 11.63
N ALA A 92 -1.88 -7.82 10.99
CA ALA A 92 -1.78 -8.33 9.64
C ALA A 92 -2.30 -9.77 9.54
N GLN A 93 -1.89 -10.67 10.43
CA GLN A 93 -2.38 -12.05 10.48
C GLN A 93 -3.92 -12.10 10.60
N LEU A 94 -4.50 -11.25 11.45
CA LEU A 94 -5.95 -11.18 11.62
C LEU A 94 -6.65 -10.74 10.31
N VAL A 95 -6.13 -9.71 9.65
CA VAL A 95 -6.71 -9.19 8.40
C VAL A 95 -6.61 -10.23 7.30
N PHE A 96 -5.46 -10.90 7.13
CA PHE A 96 -5.29 -11.97 6.14
C PHE A 96 -6.16 -13.19 6.42
N GLY A 97 -6.51 -13.44 7.70
CA GLY A 97 -7.43 -14.50 8.12
C GLY A 97 -8.91 -14.11 8.15
N SER A 98 -9.26 -12.87 7.82
CA SER A 98 -10.62 -12.33 8.02
C SER A 98 -11.69 -12.87 7.06
N GLY A 99 -11.29 -13.50 5.95
CA GLY A 99 -12.20 -13.93 4.89
C GLY A 99 -12.65 -12.80 3.95
N VAL A 100 -12.21 -11.56 4.16
CA VAL A 100 -12.40 -10.46 3.22
C VAL A 100 -11.50 -10.67 2.00
N ASP A 101 -11.96 -10.30 0.82
CA ASP A 101 -11.16 -10.38 -0.41
C ASP A 101 -9.97 -9.40 -0.34
N LEU A 102 -8.75 -9.92 -0.53
CA LEU A 102 -7.52 -9.14 -0.37
C LEU A 102 -6.77 -9.01 -1.69
N VAL A 103 -6.28 -7.81 -1.95
CA VAL A 103 -5.26 -7.53 -2.96
C VAL A 103 -4.05 -6.91 -2.28
N VAL A 104 -2.89 -7.48 -2.51
CA VAL A 104 -1.64 -7.08 -1.85
C VAL A 104 -0.71 -6.50 -2.89
N ALA A 105 -0.30 -5.24 -2.68
CA ALA A 105 0.78 -4.59 -3.43
C ALA A 105 2.08 -4.64 -2.58
N PRO A 106 2.86 -5.73 -2.69
CA PRO A 106 4.08 -5.93 -1.89
C PRO A 106 5.28 -5.20 -2.49
N LEU A 107 6.44 -5.28 -1.82
CA LEU A 107 7.71 -4.78 -2.38
C LEU A 107 8.01 -5.40 -3.74
N ASP A 108 7.58 -6.64 -3.98
CA ASP A 108 7.73 -7.37 -5.25
C ASP A 108 7.17 -6.61 -6.47
N VAL A 109 6.17 -5.78 -6.27
CA VAL A 109 5.60 -4.92 -7.31
C VAL A 109 6.06 -3.48 -7.16
N THR A 110 6.11 -2.94 -5.95
CA THR A 110 6.40 -1.52 -5.74
C THR A 110 7.86 -1.16 -6.05
N HIS A 111 8.81 -2.08 -5.84
CA HIS A 111 10.21 -1.90 -6.25
C HIS A 111 10.42 -1.89 -7.79
N LYS A 112 9.37 -2.13 -8.56
CA LYS A 112 9.36 -1.98 -10.03
C LYS A 112 8.78 -0.63 -10.47
N ALA A 113 8.20 0.14 -9.55
CA ALA A 113 7.63 1.47 -9.77
C ALA A 113 8.63 2.54 -9.27
N LEU A 114 9.81 2.60 -9.89
CA LEU A 114 10.88 3.53 -9.51
C LEU A 114 10.71 4.89 -10.18
N THR A 115 10.77 5.95 -9.40
CA THR A 115 10.83 7.32 -9.91
C THR A 115 12.10 7.56 -10.72
N SER A 116 12.09 8.59 -11.55
CA SER A 116 13.29 9.01 -12.27
C SER A 116 13.35 10.54 -12.40
N PRO A 117 14.55 11.12 -12.63
CA PRO A 117 14.68 12.54 -12.91
C PRO A 117 13.83 13.00 -14.09
N GLU A 118 13.68 12.15 -15.13
CA GLU A 118 12.87 12.44 -16.30
C GLU A 118 11.40 12.53 -15.94
N TRP A 119 10.91 11.64 -15.07
CA TRP A 119 9.52 11.68 -14.59
C TRP A 119 9.26 12.93 -13.74
N SER A 120 10.17 13.27 -12.81
CA SER A 120 10.06 14.50 -12.01
C SER A 120 10.04 15.74 -12.89
N ALA A 121 10.88 15.79 -13.94
CA ALA A 121 10.86 16.87 -14.92
C ALA A 121 9.54 16.92 -15.71
N ALA A 122 8.99 15.77 -16.09
CA ALA A 122 7.70 15.68 -16.78
C ALA A 122 6.53 16.16 -15.90
N LEU A 123 6.55 15.88 -14.58
CA LEU A 123 5.58 16.44 -13.64
C LEU A 123 5.66 17.95 -13.58
N ARG A 124 6.87 18.53 -13.42
CA ARG A 124 7.06 19.99 -13.41
C ARG A 124 6.61 20.63 -14.72
N GLY A 125 6.82 19.96 -15.84
CA GLY A 125 6.37 20.40 -17.16
C GLY A 125 4.85 20.54 -17.30
N LYS A 126 4.06 20.00 -16.36
CA LYS A 126 2.61 20.20 -16.34
C LYS A 126 2.21 21.60 -15.84
N ASN A 127 3.12 22.35 -15.23
CA ASN A 127 2.88 23.70 -14.67
C ASN A 127 1.68 23.71 -13.70
N HIS A 128 1.51 22.63 -12.92
CA HIS A 128 0.43 22.46 -11.97
C HIS A 128 0.99 22.43 -10.54
N PRO A 129 0.43 23.19 -9.55
CA PRO A 129 1.00 23.29 -8.20
C PRO A 129 1.17 21.92 -7.52
N ILE A 130 0.21 21.00 -7.66
CA ILE A 130 0.28 19.67 -7.06
C ILE A 130 1.41 18.84 -7.70
N CYS A 131 1.58 18.94 -9.03
CA CYS A 131 2.68 18.26 -9.71
C CYS A 131 4.06 18.74 -9.23
N GLU A 132 4.21 20.05 -8.96
CA GLU A 132 5.43 20.61 -8.38
C GLU A 132 5.72 20.08 -6.98
N VAL A 133 4.68 20.04 -6.13
CA VAL A 133 4.77 19.47 -4.77
C VAL A 133 5.20 18.00 -4.82
N VAL A 134 4.52 17.18 -5.65
CA VAL A 134 4.84 15.75 -5.75
C VAL A 134 6.25 15.54 -6.30
N ALA A 135 6.67 16.29 -7.32
CA ALA A 135 8.03 16.21 -7.84
C ALA A 135 9.07 16.54 -6.76
N SER A 136 8.83 17.59 -5.97
CA SER A 136 9.74 18.01 -4.88
C SER A 136 9.82 16.96 -3.77
N TRP A 137 8.70 16.35 -3.39
CA TRP A 137 8.69 15.29 -2.37
C TRP A 137 9.38 14.02 -2.85
N THR A 138 9.14 13.60 -4.09
CA THR A 138 9.77 12.40 -4.63
C THR A 138 11.29 12.56 -4.75
N GLU A 139 11.78 13.71 -5.18
CA GLU A 139 13.21 14.01 -5.21
C GLU A 139 13.85 14.04 -3.81
N PHE A 140 13.09 14.48 -2.80
CA PHE A 140 13.56 14.43 -1.41
C PHE A 140 13.72 12.98 -0.94
N PHE A 141 12.73 12.12 -1.18
CA PHE A 141 12.79 10.70 -0.83
C PHE A 141 13.86 9.95 -1.63
N GLU A 142 14.01 10.24 -2.92
CA GLU A 142 15.00 9.58 -3.77
C GLU A 142 16.43 9.74 -3.24
N ARG A 143 16.76 10.88 -2.65
CA ARG A 143 18.08 11.10 -2.02
C ARG A 143 18.33 10.09 -0.90
N PHE A 144 17.34 9.85 -0.06
CA PHE A 144 17.44 8.92 1.06
C PHE A 144 17.58 7.46 0.58
N ASP A 145 16.79 7.06 -0.40
CA ASP A 145 16.82 5.69 -0.93
C ASP A 145 18.10 5.42 -1.73
N THR A 146 18.60 6.40 -2.46
CA THR A 146 19.88 6.29 -3.18
C THR A 146 21.05 6.13 -2.20
N GLU A 147 21.07 6.90 -1.12
CA GLU A 147 22.12 6.79 -0.09
C GLU A 147 22.06 5.46 0.67
N LYS A 148 20.86 4.96 0.99
CA LYS A 148 20.67 3.76 1.79
C LYS A 148 20.77 2.46 1.00
N TYR A 149 20.20 2.43 -0.20
CA TYR A 149 20.04 1.20 -0.99
C TYR A 149 20.82 1.20 -2.30
N GLY A 150 21.41 2.32 -2.70
CA GLY A 150 22.08 2.47 -4.01
C GLY A 150 21.13 2.36 -5.20
N SER A 151 19.84 2.61 -4.99
CA SER A 151 18.80 2.50 -6.03
C SER A 151 18.93 3.59 -7.08
N LYS A 152 18.42 3.34 -8.30
CA LYS A 152 18.35 4.31 -9.39
C LYS A 152 16.99 5.03 -9.42
N GLY A 153 16.48 5.45 -8.27
CA GLY A 153 15.18 6.06 -8.07
C GLY A 153 14.52 5.54 -6.80
N ALA A 154 13.52 6.24 -6.31
CA ALA A 154 12.74 5.82 -5.14
C ALA A 154 11.50 5.02 -5.58
N PRO A 155 11.17 3.91 -4.91
CA PRO A 155 9.91 3.21 -5.15
C PRO A 155 8.72 4.09 -4.78
N LEU A 156 7.77 4.22 -5.68
CA LEU A 156 6.51 4.91 -5.40
C LEU A 156 5.48 3.87 -4.92
N HIS A 157 5.56 3.53 -3.63
CA HIS A 157 4.84 2.39 -3.03
C HIS A 157 3.32 2.56 -3.00
N ASP A 158 2.84 3.50 -2.19
CA ASP A 158 1.43 3.64 -1.83
C ASP A 158 0.49 3.95 -2.99
N PRO A 159 0.87 4.79 -3.96
CA PRO A 159 0.02 5.04 -5.12
C PRO A 159 -0.27 3.80 -5.98
N CYS A 160 0.51 2.71 -5.84
CA CYS A 160 0.21 1.42 -6.50
C CYS A 160 -1.17 0.89 -6.11
N VAL A 161 -1.61 1.09 -4.87
CA VAL A 161 -2.92 0.66 -4.38
C VAL A 161 -4.05 1.36 -5.16
N ILE A 162 -3.97 2.68 -5.27
CA ILE A 162 -4.97 3.47 -5.98
C ILE A 162 -4.88 3.26 -7.49
N ALA A 163 -3.69 3.12 -8.03
CA ALA A 163 -3.49 2.80 -9.45
C ALA A 163 -4.10 1.44 -9.82
N TYR A 164 -3.99 0.43 -8.94
CA TYR A 164 -4.65 -0.86 -9.13
C TYR A 164 -6.17 -0.72 -9.23
N LEU A 165 -6.79 0.07 -8.38
CA LEU A 165 -8.25 0.30 -8.42
C LEU A 165 -8.71 1.03 -9.68
N ILE A 166 -7.87 1.91 -10.24
CA ILE A 166 -8.20 2.71 -11.44
C ILE A 166 -7.94 1.92 -12.72
N ALA A 167 -6.84 1.16 -12.78
CA ALA A 167 -6.33 0.48 -13.96
C ALA A 167 -5.70 -0.88 -13.57
N PRO A 168 -6.50 -1.86 -13.10
CA PRO A 168 -5.98 -3.15 -12.63
C PRO A 168 -5.20 -3.91 -13.73
N GLU A 169 -5.47 -3.65 -14.99
CA GLU A 169 -4.83 -4.27 -16.14
C GLU A 169 -3.34 -3.93 -16.29
N ILE A 170 -2.84 -2.90 -15.61
CA ILE A 170 -1.40 -2.59 -15.61
C ILE A 170 -0.62 -3.41 -14.58
N PHE A 171 -1.32 -4.17 -13.76
CA PHE A 171 -0.73 -5.07 -12.77
C PHE A 171 -0.97 -6.53 -13.15
N ALA A 172 -0.07 -7.41 -12.71
CA ALA A 172 -0.33 -8.84 -12.72
C ALA A 172 0.11 -9.48 -11.40
N GLY A 173 -0.65 -10.48 -10.97
CA GLY A 173 -0.43 -11.18 -9.72
C GLY A 173 -0.99 -12.59 -9.76
N ARG A 174 -0.91 -13.25 -8.63
CA ARG A 174 -1.44 -14.61 -8.44
C ARG A 174 -2.28 -14.69 -7.18
N ARG A 175 -3.41 -15.37 -7.27
CA ARG A 175 -4.18 -15.76 -6.08
C ARG A 175 -3.49 -16.90 -5.38
N VAL A 176 -3.08 -16.66 -4.14
CA VAL A 176 -2.32 -17.60 -3.31
C VAL A 176 -2.79 -17.54 -1.87
N ASN A 177 -2.43 -18.57 -1.08
CA ASN A 177 -2.49 -18.44 0.36
C ASN A 177 -1.34 -17.58 0.85
N VAL A 178 -1.62 -16.65 1.75
CA VAL A 178 -0.65 -15.79 2.42
C VAL A 178 -0.85 -15.85 3.92
N GLU A 179 0.20 -16.21 4.63
CA GLU A 179 0.27 -16.21 6.10
C GLU A 179 1.31 -15.19 6.57
N ILE A 180 1.14 -14.71 7.79
CA ILE A 180 2.08 -13.78 8.41
C ILE A 180 2.81 -14.51 9.54
N GLU A 181 4.15 -14.45 9.51
CA GLU A 181 4.96 -15.02 10.58
C GLU A 181 4.95 -14.11 11.82
N THR A 182 4.43 -14.63 12.92
CA THR A 182 4.26 -13.87 14.18
C THR A 182 5.06 -14.39 15.36
N HIS A 183 5.75 -15.55 15.23
CA HIS A 183 6.34 -16.28 16.36
C HIS A 183 7.87 -16.24 16.36
N SER A 184 8.51 -16.33 15.20
CA SER A 184 9.95 -16.43 15.11
C SER A 184 10.61 -15.05 15.23
N ASP A 185 11.54 -14.89 16.17
CA ASP A 185 12.34 -13.66 16.31
C ASP A 185 13.12 -13.31 15.05
N LEU A 186 13.48 -14.32 14.23
CA LEU A 186 14.27 -14.11 13.02
C LEU A 186 13.42 -13.63 11.82
N THR A 187 12.19 -14.11 11.71
CA THR A 187 11.33 -13.89 10.54
C THR A 187 9.99 -13.25 10.88
N ARG A 188 9.85 -12.70 12.08
CA ARG A 188 8.65 -11.99 12.52
C ARG A 188 8.25 -10.90 11.51
N GLY A 189 6.98 -10.89 11.11
CA GLY A 189 6.44 -10.00 10.11
C GLY A 189 6.70 -10.43 8.66
N MET A 190 7.33 -11.59 8.44
CA MET A 190 7.49 -12.13 7.08
C MET A 190 6.14 -12.48 6.49
N THR A 191 5.95 -12.11 5.24
CA THR A 191 4.80 -12.48 4.42
C THR A 191 5.11 -13.80 3.72
N VAL A 192 4.45 -14.89 4.13
CA VAL A 192 4.68 -16.25 3.62
C VAL A 192 3.61 -16.56 2.59
N ALA A 193 3.92 -16.42 1.31
CA ALA A 193 3.02 -16.73 0.21
C ALA A 193 3.24 -18.14 -0.32
N ASP A 194 2.19 -18.97 -0.34
CA ASP A 194 2.24 -20.30 -0.95
C ASP A 194 2.14 -20.18 -2.48
N TRP A 195 3.22 -19.71 -3.08
CA TRP A 195 3.28 -19.37 -4.51
C TRP A 195 3.05 -20.60 -5.42
N TRP A 196 3.50 -21.75 -4.97
CA TRP A 196 3.43 -22.98 -5.76
C TRP A 196 2.26 -23.88 -5.38
N GLY A 197 1.46 -23.54 -4.36
CA GLY A 197 0.35 -24.35 -3.88
C GLY A 197 0.83 -25.67 -3.29
N VAL A 198 1.86 -25.63 -2.45
CA VAL A 198 2.44 -26.80 -1.79
C VAL A 198 1.72 -27.16 -0.48
N THR A 199 0.83 -26.29 -0.02
CA THR A 199 -0.04 -26.53 1.15
C THR A 199 -1.50 -26.68 0.72
N ASP A 200 -2.33 -27.30 1.59
CA ASP A 200 -3.78 -27.41 1.37
C ASP A 200 -4.57 -26.16 1.79
N ARG A 201 -3.87 -25.06 2.13
CA ARG A 201 -4.53 -23.83 2.58
C ARG A 201 -5.20 -23.12 1.41
N PRO A 202 -6.45 -22.66 1.58
CA PRO A 202 -7.14 -21.93 0.52
C PRO A 202 -6.45 -20.60 0.23
N ALA A 203 -6.47 -20.19 -1.04
CA ALA A 203 -6.01 -18.86 -1.42
C ALA A 203 -6.87 -17.76 -0.75
N ASN A 204 -6.24 -16.81 -0.08
CA ASN A 204 -6.88 -15.71 0.63
C ASN A 204 -6.54 -14.33 0.05
N ALA A 205 -5.56 -14.22 -0.85
CA ALA A 205 -5.15 -12.94 -1.41
C ALA A 205 -4.74 -13.03 -2.89
N LEU A 206 -5.00 -11.98 -3.65
CA LEU A 206 -4.32 -11.69 -4.90
C LEU A 206 -3.01 -10.98 -4.58
N PHE A 207 -1.89 -11.66 -4.72
CA PHE A 207 -0.56 -11.15 -4.47
C PHE A 207 0.04 -10.61 -5.77
N LEU A 208 0.22 -9.29 -5.87
CA LEU A 208 0.74 -8.64 -7.07
C LEU A 208 2.25 -8.87 -7.20
N GLY A 209 2.73 -9.14 -8.39
CA GLY A 209 4.15 -9.47 -8.64
C GLY A 209 4.76 -8.70 -9.80
N SER A 210 3.95 -8.02 -10.62
CA SER A 210 4.45 -7.19 -11.71
C SER A 210 3.56 -5.99 -12.00
N ILE A 211 4.15 -4.97 -12.61
CA ILE A 211 3.52 -3.71 -13.01
C ILE A 211 4.09 -3.26 -14.34
N ASP A 212 3.26 -2.68 -15.20
CA ASP A 212 3.70 -1.87 -16.33
C ASP A 212 4.05 -0.47 -15.80
N ALA A 213 5.33 -0.27 -15.45
CA ALA A 213 5.79 0.96 -14.83
C ALA A 213 5.57 2.19 -15.71
N ALA A 214 5.69 2.07 -17.03
CA ALA A 214 5.46 3.19 -17.96
C ALA A 214 4.01 3.66 -17.88
N LYS A 215 3.06 2.75 -18.00
CA LYS A 215 1.63 3.09 -17.88
C LYS A 215 1.26 3.58 -16.48
N TYR A 216 1.89 3.04 -15.44
CA TYR A 216 1.70 3.50 -14.07
C TYR A 216 2.10 4.97 -13.90
N PHE A 217 3.30 5.36 -14.32
CA PHE A 217 3.74 6.75 -14.20
C PHE A 217 2.96 7.70 -15.11
N ASP A 218 2.54 7.26 -16.28
CA ASP A 218 1.64 8.02 -17.16
C ASP A 218 0.28 8.26 -16.49
N LEU A 219 -0.31 7.23 -15.87
CA LEU A 219 -1.57 7.32 -15.12
C LEU A 219 -1.46 8.34 -13.97
N ILE A 220 -0.44 8.21 -13.12
CA ILE A 220 -0.22 9.12 -11.98
C ILE A 220 -0.05 10.56 -12.47
N THR A 221 0.82 10.78 -13.47
CA THR A 221 1.05 12.10 -14.04
C THR A 221 -0.24 12.73 -14.59
N HIS A 222 -1.01 11.94 -15.32
CA HIS A 222 -2.29 12.40 -15.90
C HIS A 222 -3.29 12.80 -14.82
N ARG A 223 -3.44 11.97 -13.78
CA ARG A 223 -4.39 12.23 -12.68
C ARG A 223 -3.99 13.44 -11.84
N LEU A 224 -2.71 13.56 -11.48
CA LEU A 224 -2.22 14.72 -10.73
C LEU A 224 -2.40 16.05 -11.47
N ALA A 225 -2.27 16.04 -12.80
CA ALA A 225 -2.45 17.23 -13.61
C ALA A 225 -3.92 17.65 -13.80
N GLN A 226 -4.88 16.87 -13.30
CA GLN A 226 -6.33 17.13 -13.38
C GLN A 226 -6.94 17.59 -12.05
N LEU A 227 -6.18 17.56 -10.94
CA LEU A 227 -6.60 17.99 -9.62
C LEU A 227 -6.56 19.52 -9.50
#